data_060c359cb47de7f1e1730b5136143574
#
_entry.id   060c359cb47de7f1e1730b5136143574
#
_cell.length_a   1.000
_cell.length_b   1.000
_cell.length_c   1.000
_cell.angle_alpha   90.00
_cell.angle_beta   90.00
_cell.angle_gamma   90.00
#
_symmetry.space_group_name_H-M   'P 1'
#
loop_
_entity.id
_entity.type
_entity.pdbx_description
1 polymer ?
#
loop_
_entity_poly.entity_id
_entity_poly.type
_entity_poly.pdbx_seq_one_letter_code
_entity_poly.pdbx_strand_id
1 'polypeptide(L)'
;MTETKPTSIEIEKISYKLLIISTFLALGFFYFDILVPLGIAGGIPYTALVALSVYSPRINFTLYVTSISSILIILGHILSPEGGEQWMAVTNRFLALSAIWVTSILLIFWKQAEEERRKIQVELDGSMEDVKILSGLLPICASCKKIRDDEGLWNQVEEYIHEHSEAQFSHGICPDCRKRLYPDFAD
;
A
#
# COMPACT_ATOMS: atom_id res chain seq x y z
N MET A 1 2.44 9.79 15.47
CA MET A 1 3.62 8.98 15.09
C MET A 1 3.63 8.97 13.57
N THR A 2 4.46 9.79 12.96
CA THR A 2 4.60 9.89 11.49
C THR A 2 5.43 8.69 11.03
N GLU A 3 4.77 7.64 10.52
CA GLU A 3 5.47 6.61 9.76
C GLU A 3 6.04 7.25 8.48
N THR A 4 7.33 7.48 8.48
CA THR A 4 8.05 7.96 7.31
C THR A 4 7.95 6.91 6.20
N LYS A 5 7.34 7.29 5.09
CA LYS A 5 7.20 6.48 3.88
C LYS A 5 8.59 5.95 3.48
N PRO A 6 8.77 4.63 3.32
CA PRO A 6 10.07 4.08 2.94
C PRO A 6 10.47 4.64 1.57
N THR A 7 11.70 5.12 1.47
CA THR A 7 12.24 5.67 0.23
C THR A 7 12.35 4.57 -0.85
N SER A 8 12.33 4.94 -2.12
CA SER A 8 12.51 3.99 -3.24
C SER A 8 13.75 3.11 -3.08
N ILE A 9 14.81 3.64 -2.48
CA ILE A 9 16.06 2.94 -2.17
C ILE A 9 15.87 1.88 -1.06
N GLU A 10 15.04 2.16 -0.06
CA GLU A 10 14.74 1.19 1.01
C GLU A 10 13.89 0.03 0.49
N ILE A 11 12.90 0.31 -0.37
CA ILE A 11 12.07 -0.71 -1.03
C ILE A 11 12.94 -1.63 -1.91
N GLU A 12 13.93 -1.09 -2.61
CA GLU A 12 14.85 -1.85 -3.43
C GLU A 12 15.77 -2.76 -2.58
N LYS A 13 16.31 -2.23 -1.48
CA LYS A 13 17.13 -3.00 -0.52
C LYS A 13 16.35 -4.14 0.14
N ILE A 14 15.08 -3.92 0.50
CA ILE A 14 14.20 -4.96 1.07
C ILE A 14 13.95 -6.05 0.02
N SER A 15 13.66 -5.68 -1.21
CA SER A 15 13.43 -6.62 -2.31
C SER A 15 14.66 -7.50 -2.59
N TYR A 16 15.86 -6.93 -2.54
CA TYR A 16 17.11 -7.67 -2.74
C TYR A 16 17.41 -8.65 -1.60
N LYS A 17 17.23 -8.24 -0.35
CA LYS A 17 17.37 -9.12 0.82
C LYS A 17 16.40 -10.30 0.76
N LEU A 18 15.14 -10.04 0.42
CA LEU A 18 14.13 -11.09 0.26
C LEU A 18 14.49 -12.07 -0.86
N LEU A 19 15.05 -11.58 -1.96
CA LEU A 19 15.51 -12.43 -3.06
C LEU A 19 16.65 -13.35 -2.61
N ILE A 20 17.63 -12.87 -1.87
CA ILE A 20 18.73 -13.69 -1.33
C ILE A 20 18.17 -14.75 -0.37
N ILE A 21 17.34 -14.35 0.60
CA ILE A 21 16.77 -15.25 1.59
C ILE A 21 15.92 -16.34 0.90
N SER A 22 15.05 -15.94 -0.04
CA SER A 22 14.21 -16.91 -0.76
C SER A 22 15.01 -17.87 -1.61
N THR A 23 16.13 -17.43 -2.19
CA THR A 23 17.03 -18.30 -2.98
C THR A 23 17.71 -19.31 -2.07
N PHE A 24 18.26 -18.90 -0.93
CA PHE A 24 18.88 -19.82 0.02
C PHE A 24 17.88 -20.85 0.57
N LEU A 25 16.68 -20.43 0.92
CA LEU A 25 15.62 -21.33 1.38
C LEU A 25 15.16 -22.29 0.28
N ALA A 26 15.03 -21.83 -0.96
CA ALA A 26 14.67 -22.66 -2.09
C ALA A 26 15.71 -23.76 -2.34
N LEU A 27 17.00 -23.42 -2.28
CA LEU A 27 18.10 -24.39 -2.42
C LEU A 27 18.11 -25.38 -1.24
N GLY A 28 17.88 -24.93 -0.02
CA GLY A 28 17.78 -25.78 1.17
C GLY A 28 16.61 -26.77 1.07
N PHE A 29 15.44 -26.31 0.66
CA PHE A 29 14.27 -27.17 0.48
C PHE A 29 14.46 -28.16 -0.68
N PHE A 30 15.11 -27.73 -1.76
CA PHE A 30 15.45 -28.60 -2.88
C PHE A 30 16.44 -29.67 -2.48
N TYR A 31 17.49 -29.30 -1.73
CA TYR A 31 18.45 -30.28 -1.20
C TYR A 31 17.79 -31.32 -0.30
N PHE A 32 16.89 -30.86 0.58
CA PHE A 32 16.07 -31.73 1.42
C PHE A 32 15.19 -32.69 0.59
N ASP A 33 14.52 -32.13 -0.43
CA ASP A 33 13.61 -32.88 -1.31
C ASP A 33 14.31 -34.03 -2.07
N ILE A 34 15.58 -33.82 -2.47
CA ILE A 34 16.40 -34.88 -3.12
C ILE A 34 16.82 -35.96 -2.14
N LEU A 35 17.07 -35.66 -0.88
CA LEU A 35 17.51 -36.64 0.12
C LEU A 35 16.36 -37.53 0.62
N VAL A 36 15.14 -37.09 0.48
CA VAL A 36 13.95 -37.77 1.01
C VAL A 36 13.38 -38.70 -0.06
N PRO A 37 13.08 -39.97 0.28
CA PRO A 37 12.46 -40.92 -0.65
C PRO A 37 11.12 -40.45 -1.19
N LEU A 38 10.80 -40.81 -2.43
CA LEU A 38 9.49 -40.54 -3.06
C LEU A 38 8.36 -41.09 -2.18
N GLY A 39 7.30 -40.28 -2.00
CA GLY A 39 6.15 -40.64 -1.15
C GLY A 39 6.05 -39.78 0.12
N ILE A 40 7.12 -39.13 0.58
CA ILE A 40 7.06 -38.12 1.64
C ILE A 40 6.75 -36.77 1.04
N ALA A 41 5.98 -35.94 1.77
CA ALA A 41 5.47 -34.65 1.29
C ALA A 41 6.56 -33.57 1.19
N GLY A 42 7.62 -33.81 0.41
CA GLY A 42 8.77 -32.91 0.24
C GLY A 42 8.41 -31.54 -0.40
N GLY A 43 7.28 -31.45 -1.08
CA GLY A 43 6.82 -30.20 -1.72
C GLY A 43 6.17 -29.17 -0.78
N ILE A 44 5.76 -29.56 0.45
CA ILE A 44 5.07 -28.65 1.39
C ILE A 44 5.92 -27.44 1.79
N PRO A 45 7.24 -27.54 2.06
CA PRO A 45 8.05 -26.39 2.46
C PRO A 45 8.03 -25.23 1.45
N TYR A 46 7.81 -25.50 0.16
CA TYR A 46 7.72 -24.47 -0.86
C TYR A 46 6.52 -23.52 -0.71
N THR A 47 5.45 -23.96 0.00
CA THR A 47 4.33 -23.06 0.35
C THR A 47 4.79 -21.93 1.29
N ALA A 48 5.66 -22.24 2.24
CA ALA A 48 6.25 -21.23 3.12
C ALA A 48 7.12 -20.24 2.33
N LEU A 49 7.83 -20.71 1.32
CA LEU A 49 8.62 -19.84 0.44
C LEU A 49 7.75 -18.87 -0.34
N VAL A 50 6.61 -19.33 -0.89
CA VAL A 50 5.63 -18.49 -1.57
C VAL A 50 4.99 -17.50 -0.57
N ALA A 51 4.66 -17.95 0.65
CA ALA A 51 4.11 -17.09 1.69
C ALA A 51 5.06 -15.95 2.09
N LEU A 52 6.39 -16.18 2.12
CA LEU A 52 7.38 -15.13 2.36
C LEU A 52 7.34 -13.99 1.32
N SER A 53 6.80 -14.26 0.14
CA SER A 53 6.64 -13.21 -0.87
C SER A 53 5.66 -12.11 -0.46
N VAL A 54 4.88 -12.29 0.63
CA VAL A 54 3.99 -11.26 1.19
C VAL A 54 4.75 -9.99 1.57
N TYR A 55 5.98 -10.13 2.04
CA TYR A 55 6.83 -8.99 2.43
C TYR A 55 7.37 -8.17 1.26
N SER A 56 7.23 -8.66 0.03
CA SER A 56 7.58 -7.90 -1.18
C SER A 56 6.34 -7.17 -1.71
N PRO A 57 6.37 -5.86 -1.98
CA PRO A 57 5.24 -5.15 -2.55
C PRO A 57 4.99 -5.53 -4.03
N ARG A 58 5.96 -6.17 -4.69
CA ARG A 58 5.91 -6.48 -6.13
C ARG A 58 5.18 -7.79 -6.40
N ILE A 59 4.12 -7.75 -7.19
CA ILE A 59 3.37 -8.95 -7.64
C ILE A 59 4.29 -9.88 -8.44
N ASN A 60 5.15 -9.32 -9.31
CA ASN A 60 6.08 -10.08 -10.12
C ASN A 60 7.03 -10.96 -9.28
N PHE A 61 7.39 -10.52 -8.07
CA PHE A 61 8.20 -11.30 -7.15
C PHE A 61 7.46 -12.56 -6.69
N THR A 62 6.17 -12.47 -6.37
CA THR A 62 5.34 -13.63 -5.99
C THR A 62 5.27 -14.63 -7.15
N LEU A 63 5.00 -14.17 -8.37
CA LEU A 63 4.96 -15.04 -9.56
C LEU A 63 6.31 -15.71 -9.82
N TYR A 64 7.42 -14.97 -9.68
CA TYR A 64 8.77 -15.50 -9.84
C TYR A 64 9.07 -16.62 -8.85
N VAL A 65 8.80 -16.39 -7.55
CA VAL A 65 9.00 -17.40 -6.50
C VAL A 65 8.11 -18.62 -6.73
N THR A 66 6.85 -18.44 -7.10
CA THR A 66 5.93 -19.54 -7.40
C THR A 66 6.38 -20.37 -8.58
N SER A 67 6.83 -19.73 -9.67
CA SER A 67 7.31 -20.41 -10.87
C SER A 67 8.57 -21.22 -10.59
N ILE A 68 9.54 -20.63 -9.89
CA ILE A 68 10.76 -21.36 -9.49
C ILE A 68 10.43 -22.54 -8.57
N SER A 69 9.57 -22.33 -7.56
CA SER A 69 9.15 -23.41 -6.66
C SER A 69 8.48 -24.56 -7.42
N SER A 70 7.64 -24.24 -8.42
CA SER A 70 7.01 -25.26 -9.28
C SER A 70 8.05 -26.09 -10.04
N ILE A 71 9.05 -25.42 -10.63
CA ILE A 71 10.15 -26.10 -11.34
C ILE A 71 10.93 -27.00 -10.39
N LEU A 72 11.28 -26.50 -9.18
CA LEU A 72 12.03 -27.27 -8.19
C LEU A 72 11.25 -28.49 -7.69
N ILE A 73 9.94 -28.39 -7.49
CA ILE A 73 9.06 -29.51 -7.10
C ILE A 73 9.08 -30.58 -8.19
N ILE A 74 9.01 -30.21 -9.47
CA ILE A 74 9.05 -31.14 -10.61
C ILE A 74 10.44 -31.80 -10.73
N LEU A 75 11.51 -31.02 -10.63
CA LEU A 75 12.87 -31.52 -10.64
C LEU A 75 13.16 -32.46 -9.45
N GLY A 76 12.66 -32.09 -8.26
CA GLY A 76 12.75 -32.92 -7.07
C GLY A 76 12.07 -34.29 -7.27
N HIS A 77 10.93 -34.34 -7.96
CA HIS A 77 10.30 -35.61 -8.30
C HIS A 77 11.14 -36.52 -9.19
N ILE A 78 11.88 -35.93 -10.16
CA ILE A 78 12.72 -36.68 -11.11
C ILE A 78 14.01 -37.16 -10.44
N LEU A 79 14.55 -36.37 -9.52
CA LEU A 79 15.88 -36.62 -8.92
C LEU A 79 15.84 -37.37 -7.59
N SER A 80 14.67 -37.44 -6.93
CA SER A 80 14.51 -38.15 -5.65
C SER A 80 14.63 -39.67 -5.86
N PRO A 81 15.25 -40.41 -4.91
CA PRO A 81 15.39 -41.86 -4.99
C PRO A 81 14.03 -42.55 -4.97
N GLU A 82 13.92 -43.68 -5.68
CA GLU A 82 12.73 -44.49 -5.70
C GLU A 82 12.39 -45.00 -4.28
N GLY A 83 11.15 -44.76 -3.83
CA GLY A 83 10.68 -45.20 -2.54
C GLY A 83 9.16 -44.99 -2.41
N GLY A 84 8.48 -45.97 -1.83
CA GLY A 84 7.03 -45.95 -1.70
C GLY A 84 6.23 -46.20 -2.98
N GLU A 85 4.93 -46.01 -2.90
CA GLU A 85 4.03 -46.20 -4.05
C GLU A 85 4.04 -44.98 -4.97
N GLN A 86 4.25 -45.16 -6.26
CA GLN A 86 4.35 -44.06 -7.24
C GLN A 86 3.13 -43.16 -7.25
N TRP A 87 1.92 -43.72 -7.08
CA TRP A 87 0.69 -42.92 -7.06
C TRP A 87 0.66 -41.93 -5.87
N MET A 88 1.20 -42.30 -4.70
CA MET A 88 1.34 -41.43 -3.54
C MET A 88 2.30 -40.27 -3.83
N ALA A 89 3.44 -40.56 -4.46
CA ALA A 89 4.42 -39.55 -4.85
C ALA A 89 3.81 -38.51 -5.80
N VAL A 90 3.12 -38.95 -6.84
CA VAL A 90 2.44 -38.09 -7.82
C VAL A 90 1.35 -37.25 -7.14
N THR A 91 0.53 -37.86 -6.28
CA THR A 91 -0.54 -37.16 -5.57
C THR A 91 0.01 -36.09 -4.65
N ASN A 92 1.08 -36.38 -3.89
CA ASN A 92 1.73 -35.40 -3.01
C ASN A 92 2.31 -34.22 -3.78
N ARG A 93 2.91 -34.44 -4.95
CA ARG A 93 3.44 -33.39 -5.81
C ARG A 93 2.31 -32.52 -6.40
N PHE A 94 1.22 -33.16 -6.82
CA PHE A 94 0.03 -32.43 -7.32
C PHE A 94 -0.58 -31.56 -6.21
N LEU A 95 -0.72 -32.08 -4.99
CA LEU A 95 -1.20 -31.30 -3.86
C LEU A 95 -0.28 -30.13 -3.51
N ALA A 96 1.05 -30.34 -3.53
CA ALA A 96 2.02 -29.28 -3.29
C ALA A 96 1.94 -28.19 -4.36
N LEU A 97 1.87 -28.55 -5.63
CA LEU A 97 1.69 -27.60 -6.75
C LEU A 97 0.37 -26.82 -6.59
N SER A 98 -0.72 -27.51 -6.28
CA SER A 98 -2.02 -26.86 -6.04
C SER A 98 -1.93 -25.85 -4.89
N ALA A 99 -1.31 -26.24 -3.77
CA ALA A 99 -1.14 -25.39 -2.60
C ALA A 99 -0.33 -24.11 -2.89
N ILE A 100 0.79 -24.22 -3.60
CA ILE A 100 1.61 -23.03 -3.93
C ILE A 100 0.90 -22.08 -4.90
N TRP A 101 0.14 -22.61 -5.88
CA TRP A 101 -0.61 -21.77 -6.81
C TRP A 101 -1.81 -21.10 -6.15
N VAL A 102 -2.57 -21.82 -5.31
CA VAL A 102 -3.67 -21.22 -4.53
C VAL A 102 -3.13 -20.12 -3.60
N THR A 103 -2.04 -20.39 -2.86
CA THR A 103 -1.40 -19.40 -2.00
C THR A 103 -0.94 -18.17 -2.80
N SER A 104 -0.35 -18.39 -3.97
CA SER A 104 0.11 -17.31 -4.85
C SER A 104 -1.04 -16.43 -5.33
N ILE A 105 -2.13 -17.05 -5.78
CA ILE A 105 -3.33 -16.33 -6.24
C ILE A 105 -3.92 -15.49 -5.10
N LEU A 106 -4.10 -16.08 -3.92
CA LEU A 106 -4.62 -15.36 -2.75
C LEU A 106 -3.71 -14.17 -2.37
N LEU A 107 -2.39 -14.35 -2.39
CA LEU A 107 -1.44 -13.26 -2.12
C LEU A 107 -1.49 -12.16 -3.16
N ILE A 108 -1.68 -12.49 -4.43
CA ILE A 108 -1.82 -11.50 -5.50
C ILE A 108 -3.09 -10.68 -5.30
N PHE A 109 -4.23 -11.33 -5.04
CA PHE A 109 -5.49 -10.63 -4.75
C PHE A 109 -5.37 -9.76 -3.51
N TRP A 110 -4.75 -10.26 -2.45
CA TRP A 110 -4.53 -9.48 -1.23
C TRP A 110 -3.66 -8.24 -1.50
N LYS A 111 -2.56 -8.37 -2.24
CA LYS A 111 -1.70 -7.24 -2.62
C LYS A 111 -2.42 -6.20 -3.47
N GLN A 112 -3.26 -6.63 -4.40
CA GLN A 112 -4.05 -5.70 -5.23
C GLN A 112 -5.06 -4.94 -4.37
N ALA A 113 -5.78 -5.64 -3.48
CA ALA A 113 -6.74 -5.01 -2.58
C ALA A 113 -6.06 -4.03 -1.60
N GLU A 114 -4.87 -4.37 -1.09
CA GLU A 114 -4.11 -3.50 -0.19
C GLU A 114 -3.60 -2.24 -0.91
N GLU A 115 -3.15 -2.36 -2.16
CA GLU A 115 -2.74 -1.20 -2.97
C GLU A 115 -3.92 -0.26 -3.27
N GLU A 116 -5.10 -0.82 -3.55
CA GLU A 116 -6.35 -0.06 -3.75
C GLU A 116 -6.74 0.68 -2.47
N ARG A 117 -6.76 -0.03 -1.33
CA ARG A 117 -7.02 0.58 -0.01
C ARG A 117 -6.06 1.73 0.29
N ARG A 118 -4.79 1.54 -0.01
CA ARG A 118 -3.77 2.58 0.21
C ARG A 118 -4.00 3.82 -0.65
N LYS A 119 -4.44 3.65 -1.90
CA LYS A 119 -4.79 4.79 -2.78
C LYS A 119 -5.96 5.58 -2.24
N ILE A 120 -7.05 4.88 -1.86
CA ILE A 120 -8.24 5.51 -1.28
C ILE A 120 -7.89 6.22 0.04
N GLN A 121 -7.04 5.63 0.87
CA GLN A 121 -6.61 6.26 2.13
C GLN A 121 -5.85 7.57 1.89
N VAL A 122 -4.93 7.60 0.92
CA VAL A 122 -4.17 8.80 0.57
C VAL A 122 -5.09 9.90 0.03
N GLU A 123 -6.07 9.55 -0.81
CA GLU A 123 -7.05 10.49 -1.35
C GLU A 123 -7.96 11.05 -0.22
N LEU A 124 -8.40 10.18 0.68
CA LEU A 124 -9.23 10.59 1.83
C LEU A 124 -8.45 11.52 2.78
N ASP A 125 -7.20 11.17 3.10
CA ASP A 125 -6.35 11.99 3.97
C ASP A 125 -6.10 13.37 3.35
N GLY A 126 -5.89 13.46 2.04
CA GLY A 126 -5.78 14.72 1.30
C GLY A 126 -7.06 15.56 1.38
N SER A 127 -8.21 14.95 1.12
CA SER A 127 -9.51 15.65 1.20
C SER A 127 -9.84 16.11 2.62
N MET A 128 -9.42 15.37 3.64
CA MET A 128 -9.61 15.77 5.04
C MET A 128 -8.70 16.93 5.46
N GLU A 129 -7.54 17.07 4.85
CA GLU A 129 -6.63 18.19 5.09
C GLU A 129 -7.21 19.48 4.51
N ASP A 130 -7.80 19.45 3.32
CA ASP A 130 -8.51 20.58 2.71
C ASP A 130 -9.72 21.04 3.56
N VAL A 131 -10.44 20.11 4.19
CA VAL A 131 -11.56 20.42 5.10
C VAL A 131 -11.08 21.00 6.45
N LYS A 132 -9.91 20.60 6.94
CA LYS A 132 -9.35 21.07 8.22
C LYS A 132 -9.03 22.56 8.22
N ILE A 133 -8.73 23.14 7.08
CA ILE A 133 -8.40 24.56 6.93
C ILE A 133 -9.57 25.47 7.32
N LEU A 134 -10.82 24.99 7.21
CA LEU A 134 -12.03 25.74 7.57
C LEU A 134 -12.72 25.27 8.88
N SER A 135 -12.22 24.22 9.56
CA SER A 135 -12.88 23.59 10.71
C SER A 135 -12.28 23.97 12.07
N GLY A 136 -11.64 25.12 12.21
CA GLY A 136 -11.05 25.58 13.46
C GLY A 136 -11.61 26.92 13.96
N LEU A 137 -11.38 27.24 15.25
CA LEU A 137 -11.61 28.57 15.79
C LEU A 137 -10.49 29.50 15.25
N LEU A 138 -10.82 30.29 14.24
CA LEU A 138 -9.90 31.31 13.72
C LEU A 138 -9.82 32.47 14.71
N PRO A 139 -8.63 32.83 15.21
CA PRO A 139 -8.49 33.97 16.11
C PRO A 139 -8.64 35.27 15.34
N ILE A 140 -9.81 35.93 15.49
CA ILE A 140 -10.10 37.19 14.87
C ILE A 140 -9.98 38.37 15.84
N CYS A 141 -9.52 39.50 15.37
CA CYS A 141 -9.54 40.76 16.12
C CYS A 141 -10.96 41.24 16.36
N ALA A 142 -11.35 41.51 17.61
CA ALA A 142 -12.67 41.94 17.95
C ALA A 142 -13.03 43.30 17.32
N SER A 143 -12.05 44.17 17.06
CA SER A 143 -12.24 45.49 16.50
C SER A 143 -12.21 45.51 14.96
N CYS A 144 -11.07 45.13 14.36
CA CYS A 144 -10.87 45.27 12.91
C CYS A 144 -11.13 44.01 12.10
N LYS A 145 -11.51 42.89 12.76
CA LYS A 145 -11.87 41.60 12.17
C LYS A 145 -10.74 40.90 11.39
N LYS A 146 -9.50 41.35 11.46
CA LYS A 146 -8.36 40.64 10.90
C LYS A 146 -8.15 39.27 11.56
N ILE A 147 -7.71 38.28 10.81
CA ILE A 147 -7.34 36.93 11.28
C ILE A 147 -5.86 36.92 11.63
N ARG A 148 -5.52 36.24 12.73
CA ARG A 148 -4.12 35.99 13.09
C ARG A 148 -3.73 34.61 12.56
N ASP A 149 -2.71 34.58 11.71
CA ASP A 149 -2.11 33.34 11.17
C ASP A 149 -1.24 32.61 12.21
N ASP A 150 -0.70 31.44 11.83
CA ASP A 150 0.16 30.61 12.67
C ASP A 150 1.51 31.26 12.97
N GLU A 151 1.93 32.22 12.14
CA GLU A 151 3.17 33.02 12.35
C GLU A 151 2.92 34.22 13.28
N GLY A 152 1.68 34.45 13.66
CA GLY A 152 1.26 35.51 14.57
C GLY A 152 0.97 36.85 13.87
N LEU A 153 0.95 36.91 12.54
CA LEU A 153 0.64 38.10 11.74
C LEU A 153 -0.87 38.28 11.59
N TRP A 154 -1.31 39.53 11.42
CA TRP A 154 -2.71 39.88 11.28
C TRP A 154 -3.07 40.20 9.82
N ASN A 155 -3.77 39.28 9.15
CA ASN A 155 -4.15 39.35 7.74
C ASN A 155 -5.63 39.74 7.56
N GLN A 156 -6.01 40.29 6.42
CA GLN A 156 -7.41 40.48 6.08
C GLN A 156 -8.12 39.12 5.95
N VAL A 157 -9.40 39.05 6.31
CA VAL A 157 -10.16 37.79 6.24
C VAL A 157 -10.18 37.23 4.82
N GLU A 158 -10.37 38.10 3.84
CA GLU A 158 -10.43 37.76 2.42
C GLU A 158 -9.09 37.18 1.92
N GLU A 159 -7.99 37.77 2.33
CA GLU A 159 -6.64 37.36 1.98
C GLU A 159 -6.31 36.00 2.59
N TYR A 160 -6.57 35.84 3.89
CA TYR A 160 -6.35 34.58 4.60
C TYR A 160 -7.18 33.42 3.99
N ILE A 161 -8.47 33.66 3.70
CA ILE A 161 -9.32 32.61 3.12
C ILE A 161 -8.90 32.29 1.69
N HIS A 162 -8.46 33.30 0.89
CA HIS A 162 -7.98 33.07 -0.47
C HIS A 162 -6.71 32.23 -0.49
N GLU A 163 -5.79 32.43 0.47
CA GLU A 163 -4.54 31.66 0.56
C GLU A 163 -4.74 30.25 1.11
N HIS A 164 -5.78 30.04 1.94
CA HIS A 164 -6.02 28.77 2.65
C HIS A 164 -7.25 28.00 2.14
N SER A 165 -7.86 28.43 1.03
CA SER A 165 -8.97 27.73 0.40
C SER A 165 -9.10 28.10 -1.07
N GLU A 166 -9.88 27.34 -1.84
CA GLU A 166 -10.23 27.68 -3.23
C GLU A 166 -11.30 28.77 -3.36
N ALA A 167 -11.73 29.35 -2.23
CA ALA A 167 -12.76 30.38 -2.23
C ALA A 167 -12.29 31.67 -2.89
N GLN A 168 -13.12 32.22 -3.78
CA GLN A 168 -12.90 33.52 -4.43
C GLN A 168 -13.95 34.50 -3.97
N PHE A 169 -13.53 35.73 -3.65
CA PHE A 169 -14.42 36.79 -3.23
C PHE A 169 -14.84 37.67 -4.40
N SER A 170 -16.16 37.87 -4.59
CA SER A 170 -16.70 38.91 -5.45
C SER A 170 -17.17 40.09 -4.57
N HIS A 171 -16.88 41.30 -5.03
CA HIS A 171 -17.29 42.51 -4.30
C HIS A 171 -18.69 42.92 -4.67
N GLY A 172 -19.49 43.21 -3.65
CA GLY A 172 -20.86 43.75 -3.78
C GLY A 172 -21.15 44.72 -2.64
N ILE A 173 -22.22 45.50 -2.76
CA ILE A 173 -22.69 46.42 -1.73
C ILE A 173 -24.03 45.90 -1.22
N CYS A 174 -24.13 45.57 0.08
CA CYS A 174 -25.39 45.16 0.68
C CYS A 174 -26.38 46.32 0.75
N PRO A 175 -27.69 46.05 0.85
CA PRO A 175 -28.73 47.11 0.87
C PRO A 175 -28.52 48.17 1.95
N ASP A 176 -28.06 47.78 3.14
CA ASP A 176 -27.81 48.71 4.23
C ASP A 176 -26.62 49.62 4.00
N CYS A 177 -25.52 49.07 3.44
CA CYS A 177 -24.38 49.87 3.03
C CYS A 177 -24.73 50.80 1.84
N ARG A 178 -25.56 50.33 0.88
CA ARG A 178 -26.03 51.13 -0.24
C ARG A 178 -26.81 52.36 0.26
N LYS A 179 -27.75 52.18 1.18
CA LYS A 179 -28.50 53.30 1.77
C LYS A 179 -27.62 54.30 2.50
N ARG A 180 -26.57 53.83 3.17
CA ARG A 180 -25.64 54.67 3.93
C ARG A 180 -24.66 55.41 3.04
N LEU A 181 -24.10 54.76 2.03
CA LEU A 181 -23.05 55.31 1.16
C LEU A 181 -23.60 56.10 -0.03
N TYR A 182 -24.82 55.72 -0.48
CA TYR A 182 -25.46 56.30 -1.67
C TYR A 182 -26.95 56.55 -1.37
N PRO A 183 -27.25 57.51 -0.44
CA PRO A 183 -28.64 57.77 0.00
C PRO A 183 -29.53 58.24 -1.18
N ASP A 184 -28.95 58.95 -2.15
CA ASP A 184 -29.66 59.47 -3.31
C ASP A 184 -30.08 58.41 -4.35
N PHE A 185 -29.57 57.20 -4.24
CA PHE A 185 -29.84 56.04 -5.12
C PHE A 185 -30.50 54.87 -4.37
N ALA A 186 -31.05 55.09 -3.21
CA ALA A 186 -31.57 54.09 -2.31
C ALA A 186 -33.11 53.91 -2.40
N ASP A 187 -33.65 53.82 -3.61
CA ASP A 187 -35.05 53.43 -3.83
C ASP A 187 -35.22 51.89 -3.68
#